data_77ce95a6d86123c5d08795f7b11c7971
#
_entry.id   77ce95a6d86123c5d08795f7b11c7971
#
_cell.length_a   1.000
_cell.length_b   1.000
_cell.length_c   1.000
_cell.angle_alpha   90.00
_cell.angle_beta   90.00
_cell.angle_gamma   90.00
#
_symmetry.space_group_name_H-M   'P 1'
#
loop_
_entity.id
_entity.type
_entity.pdbx_description
1 polymer ?
#
loop_
_entity_poly.entity_id
_entity_poly.type
_entity_poly.pdbx_seq_one_letter_code
_entity_poly.pdbx_strand_id
1 'polypeptide(L)'
;MGTKKNFVLDTNVILHDSNCLKNFQENDIYLPLVVLEELDKFKKGNEQINFNAREFVRELDVLTSDELFTDGVKLGEGLGRLFVVTSKVEATKVWDSFPIKKPDHLILAATEYLTTKYPDMKSILVTKDVNLRMKARSIGLLCEDYITDKVANVDIFEKSNEIFENVDPALIDRIYSSKEGLDLSE
;
A
#
# COMPACT_ATOMS: atom_id res chain seq x y z
N MET A 1 -1.43 20.82 6.03
CA MET A 1 -1.00 19.93 4.93
C MET A 1 -0.41 18.69 5.56
N GLY A 2 -0.91 17.50 5.23
CA GLY A 2 -0.35 16.24 5.73
C GLY A 2 1.07 16.04 5.22
N THR A 3 1.92 15.34 5.98
CA THR A 3 3.29 15.02 5.53
C THR A 3 3.20 14.04 4.37
N LYS A 4 3.90 14.31 3.27
CA LYS A 4 3.98 13.42 2.10
C LYS A 4 4.45 12.03 2.53
N LYS A 5 3.86 10.98 1.96
CA LYS A 5 4.13 9.57 2.28
C LYS A 5 4.65 8.82 1.06
N ASN A 6 5.29 7.68 1.30
CA ASN A 6 5.70 6.72 0.29
C ASN A 6 4.78 5.50 0.38
N PHE A 7 4.12 5.13 -0.71
CA PHE A 7 3.29 3.92 -0.77
C PHE A 7 3.97 2.86 -1.63
N VAL A 8 4.13 1.67 -1.09
CA VAL A 8 4.63 0.49 -1.82
C VAL A 8 3.44 -0.36 -2.20
N LEU A 9 3.25 -0.62 -3.49
CA LEU A 9 2.10 -1.39 -3.96
C LEU A 9 2.42 -2.86 -4.14
N ASP A 10 1.49 -3.70 -3.68
CA ASP A 10 1.44 -5.12 -3.96
C ASP A 10 0.68 -5.41 -5.26
N THR A 11 0.95 -6.53 -5.89
CA THR A 11 0.32 -7.02 -7.12
C THR A 11 -1.21 -7.07 -6.99
N ASN A 12 -1.73 -7.51 -5.84
CA ASN A 12 -3.17 -7.63 -5.60
C ASN A 12 -3.93 -6.31 -5.67
N VAL A 13 -3.29 -5.18 -5.37
CA VAL A 13 -3.88 -3.85 -5.51
C VAL A 13 -4.18 -3.57 -6.98
N ILE A 14 -3.22 -3.82 -7.85
CA ILE A 14 -3.31 -3.59 -9.29
C ILE A 14 -4.33 -4.55 -9.93
N LEU A 15 -4.30 -5.82 -9.54
CA LEU A 15 -5.25 -6.82 -10.02
C LEU A 15 -6.69 -6.49 -9.62
N HIS A 16 -6.89 -5.79 -8.51
CA HIS A 16 -8.18 -5.31 -8.05
C HIS A 16 -8.61 -4.02 -8.79
N ASP A 17 -7.68 -3.08 -9.00
CA ASP A 17 -7.95 -1.77 -9.61
C ASP A 17 -6.78 -1.32 -10.49
N SER A 18 -6.96 -1.36 -11.80
CA SER A 18 -5.93 -0.92 -12.77
C SER A 18 -5.64 0.57 -12.71
N ASN A 19 -6.57 1.38 -12.19
CA ASN A 19 -6.42 2.83 -12.04
C ASN A 19 -5.88 3.25 -10.65
N CYS A 20 -5.41 2.29 -9.84
CA CYS A 20 -5.00 2.53 -8.46
C CYS A 20 -4.01 3.67 -8.29
N LEU A 21 -3.14 3.95 -9.28
CA LEU A 21 -2.15 5.03 -9.21
C LEU A 21 -2.76 6.41 -8.95
N LYS A 22 -4.02 6.64 -9.33
CA LYS A 22 -4.74 7.92 -9.18
C LYS A 22 -5.31 8.13 -7.77
N ASN A 23 -5.28 7.09 -6.93
CA ASN A 23 -5.96 7.10 -5.63
C ASN A 23 -5.03 7.50 -4.45
N PHE A 24 -3.77 7.85 -4.72
CA PHE A 24 -2.78 8.17 -3.69
C PHE A 24 -2.48 9.66 -3.54
N GLN A 25 -3.22 10.54 -4.22
CA GLN A 25 -3.08 11.99 -4.14
C GLN A 25 -1.62 12.45 -4.42
N GLU A 26 -1.09 13.42 -3.66
CA GLU A 26 0.26 13.96 -3.81
C GLU A 26 1.38 13.02 -3.33
N ASN A 27 1.05 11.84 -2.82
CA ASN A 27 2.02 10.91 -2.27
C ASN A 27 2.77 10.14 -3.37
N ASP A 28 4.00 9.73 -3.06
CA ASP A 28 4.81 8.98 -4.00
C ASP A 28 4.49 7.49 -3.94
N ILE A 29 4.47 6.85 -5.10
CA ILE A 29 4.18 5.43 -5.27
C ILE A 29 5.44 4.71 -5.70
N TYR A 30 5.73 3.63 -5.02
CA TYR A 30 6.86 2.75 -5.30
C TYR A 30 6.35 1.38 -5.72
N LEU A 31 6.74 0.96 -6.92
CA LEU A 31 6.38 -0.33 -7.49
C LEU A 31 7.60 -1.25 -7.47
N PRO A 32 7.63 -2.28 -6.61
CA PRO A 32 8.70 -3.26 -6.64
C PRO A 32 8.74 -4.00 -7.98
N LEU A 33 9.93 -4.22 -8.55
CA LEU A 33 10.09 -4.87 -9.85
C LEU A 33 9.41 -6.25 -9.89
N VAL A 34 9.42 -6.98 -8.77
CA VAL A 34 8.74 -8.28 -8.66
C VAL A 34 7.25 -8.21 -8.94
N VAL A 35 6.60 -7.07 -8.66
CA VAL A 35 5.18 -6.86 -8.97
C VAL A 35 4.95 -6.89 -10.49
N LEU A 36 5.85 -6.29 -11.28
CA LEU A 36 5.79 -6.35 -12.75
C LEU A 36 5.97 -7.77 -13.26
N GLU A 37 6.88 -8.54 -12.66
CA GLU A 37 7.10 -9.95 -13.00
C GLU A 37 5.87 -10.81 -12.67
N GLU A 38 5.15 -10.49 -11.59
CA GLU A 38 3.91 -11.17 -11.23
C GLU A 38 2.76 -10.79 -12.16
N LEU A 39 2.60 -9.51 -12.51
CA LEU A 39 1.58 -9.06 -13.44
C LEU A 39 1.67 -9.76 -14.81
N ASP A 40 2.88 -10.10 -15.26
CA ASP A 40 3.07 -10.86 -16.50
C ASP A 40 2.35 -12.22 -16.49
N LYS A 41 2.24 -12.87 -15.34
CA LYS A 41 1.53 -14.14 -15.19
C LYS A 41 0.02 -13.98 -15.37
N PHE A 42 -0.51 -12.78 -15.09
CA PHE A 42 -1.93 -12.47 -15.17
C PHE A 42 -2.36 -11.83 -16.49
N LYS A 43 -1.45 -11.58 -17.44
CA LYS A 43 -1.81 -10.98 -18.75
C LYS A 43 -2.68 -11.90 -19.62
N LYS A 44 -2.64 -13.22 -19.39
CA LYS A 44 -3.39 -14.23 -20.15
C LYS A 44 -4.67 -14.62 -19.42
N GLY A 45 -5.78 -14.58 -20.12
CA GLY A 45 -7.11 -14.93 -19.60
C GLY A 45 -8.15 -13.84 -19.86
N ASN A 46 -9.40 -14.12 -19.48
CA ASN A 46 -10.57 -13.28 -19.76
C ASN A 46 -11.26 -12.77 -18.48
N GLU A 47 -10.68 -13.02 -17.31
CA GLU A 47 -11.21 -12.53 -16.05
C GLU A 47 -10.86 -11.06 -15.83
N GLN A 48 -11.57 -10.40 -14.89
CA GLN A 48 -11.33 -9.01 -14.55
C GLN A 48 -9.88 -8.73 -14.13
N ILE A 49 -9.26 -9.63 -13.38
CA ILE A 49 -7.86 -9.52 -12.95
C ILE A 49 -6.89 -9.48 -14.15
N ASN A 50 -7.19 -10.26 -15.21
CA ASN A 50 -6.36 -10.29 -16.42
C ASN A 50 -6.53 -8.97 -17.21
N PHE A 51 -7.74 -8.44 -17.25
CA PHE A 51 -7.99 -7.13 -17.85
C PHE A 51 -7.22 -6.04 -17.08
N ASN A 52 -7.35 -5.99 -15.76
CA ASN A 52 -6.67 -5.01 -14.93
C ASN A 52 -5.14 -5.07 -15.08
N ALA A 53 -4.56 -6.29 -15.11
CA ALA A 53 -3.12 -6.45 -15.34
C ALA A 53 -2.68 -5.86 -16.69
N ARG A 54 -3.45 -6.09 -17.76
CA ARG A 54 -3.12 -5.55 -19.10
C ARG A 54 -3.25 -4.03 -19.17
N GLU A 55 -4.33 -3.47 -18.60
CA GLU A 55 -4.56 -2.03 -18.60
C GLU A 55 -3.48 -1.29 -17.79
N PHE A 56 -3.14 -1.80 -16.61
CA PHE A 56 -2.08 -1.20 -15.80
C PHE A 56 -0.73 -1.20 -16.53
N VAL A 57 -0.36 -2.32 -17.17
CA VAL A 57 0.91 -2.39 -17.90
C VAL A 57 0.92 -1.46 -19.10
N ARG A 58 -0.21 -1.23 -19.79
CA ARG A 58 -0.31 -0.23 -20.86
C ARG A 58 -0.14 1.19 -20.32
N GLU A 59 -0.77 1.53 -19.18
CA GLU A 59 -0.58 2.83 -18.55
C GLU A 59 0.89 3.04 -18.14
N LEU A 60 1.51 2.00 -17.57
CA LEU A 60 2.91 2.04 -17.21
C LEU A 60 3.83 2.22 -18.43
N ASP A 61 3.55 1.56 -19.56
CA ASP A 61 4.33 1.68 -20.80
C ASP A 61 4.33 3.11 -21.34
N VAL A 62 3.19 3.81 -21.26
CA VAL A 62 3.08 5.22 -21.62
C VAL A 62 3.90 6.12 -20.68
N LEU A 63 4.02 5.75 -19.41
CA LEU A 63 4.80 6.48 -18.40
C LEU A 63 6.29 6.12 -18.42
N THR A 64 6.70 5.09 -19.19
CA THR A 64 8.07 4.58 -19.15
C THR A 64 9.07 5.61 -19.66
N SER A 65 10.01 5.97 -18.79
CA SER A 65 11.21 6.76 -19.09
C SER A 65 12.33 6.33 -18.13
N ASP A 66 13.56 6.74 -18.41
CA ASP A 66 14.71 6.48 -17.53
C ASP A 66 14.48 7.04 -16.11
N GLU A 67 13.69 8.11 -16.00
CA GLU A 67 13.34 8.72 -14.71
C GLU A 67 12.55 7.77 -13.79
N LEU A 68 11.80 6.80 -14.35
CA LEU A 68 11.01 5.84 -13.57
C LEU A 68 11.86 5.07 -12.55
N PHE A 69 13.14 4.85 -12.88
CA PHE A 69 14.08 4.10 -12.04
C PHE A 69 14.97 5.00 -11.16
N THR A 70 14.93 6.31 -11.33
CA THR A 70 15.80 7.29 -10.65
C THR A 70 14.99 8.30 -9.85
N ASP A 71 14.46 9.32 -10.52
CA ASP A 71 13.78 10.48 -9.93
C ASP A 71 12.26 10.31 -9.85
N GLY A 72 11.75 9.23 -10.42
CA GLY A 72 10.33 8.93 -10.56
C GLY A 72 9.62 9.78 -11.63
N VAL A 73 8.56 9.24 -12.18
CA VAL A 73 7.73 9.91 -13.20
C VAL A 73 6.52 10.54 -12.52
N LYS A 74 6.24 11.81 -12.84
CA LYS A 74 5.07 12.53 -12.32
C LYS A 74 3.78 11.94 -12.89
N LEU A 75 2.84 11.57 -12.03
CA LEU A 75 1.58 10.94 -12.42
C LEU A 75 0.52 11.92 -12.96
N GLY A 76 0.65 13.20 -12.64
CA GLY A 76 -0.25 14.25 -13.09
C GLY A 76 -0.35 15.42 -12.12
N GLU A 77 -1.25 16.37 -12.40
CA GLU A 77 -1.51 17.50 -11.53
C GLU A 77 -2.18 17.00 -10.23
N GLY A 78 -1.70 17.46 -9.06
CA GLY A 78 -2.19 17.02 -7.75
C GLY A 78 -1.80 15.59 -7.35
N LEU A 79 -1.06 14.86 -8.20
CA LEU A 79 -0.58 13.52 -7.92
C LEU A 79 0.93 13.53 -7.62
N GLY A 80 1.37 12.48 -6.92
CA GLY A 80 2.79 12.25 -6.63
C GLY A 80 3.56 11.70 -7.82
N ARG A 81 4.66 11.02 -7.53
CA ARG A 81 5.52 10.37 -8.53
C ARG A 81 5.44 8.86 -8.42
N LEU A 82 5.63 8.18 -9.54
CA LEU A 82 5.79 6.74 -9.61
C LEU A 82 7.27 6.39 -9.76
N PHE A 83 7.73 5.46 -8.94
CA PHE A 83 9.08 4.90 -8.97
C PHE A 83 9.01 3.38 -9.13
N VAL A 84 9.95 2.80 -9.86
CA VAL A 84 10.17 1.35 -9.87
C VAL A 84 11.38 1.03 -9.00
N VAL A 85 11.20 0.16 -8.02
CA VAL A 85 12.26 -0.29 -7.11
C VAL A 85 12.77 -1.65 -7.58
N THR A 86 14.06 -1.72 -7.89
CA THR A 86 14.70 -2.97 -8.28
C THR A 86 14.86 -3.92 -7.10
N SER A 87 15.03 -5.21 -7.38
CA SER A 87 15.13 -6.27 -6.34
C SER A 87 16.44 -6.27 -5.55
N LYS A 88 17.42 -5.42 -5.92
CA LYS A 88 18.69 -5.26 -5.20
C LYS A 88 18.57 -4.19 -4.12
N VAL A 89 17.84 -4.49 -3.06
CA VAL A 89 17.66 -3.59 -1.91
C VAL A 89 18.27 -4.21 -0.66
N GLU A 90 18.84 -3.36 0.19
CA GLU A 90 19.29 -3.76 1.52
C GLU A 90 18.09 -3.84 2.46
N ALA A 91 17.82 -5.01 3.00
CA ALA A 91 16.69 -5.27 3.88
C ALA A 91 17.06 -6.36 4.89
N THR A 92 17.65 -5.96 6.01
CA THR A 92 18.15 -6.89 7.03
C THR A 92 17.05 -7.61 7.77
N LYS A 93 16.04 -6.90 8.27
CA LYS A 93 14.94 -7.48 9.06
C LYS A 93 14.12 -8.49 8.25
N VAL A 94 13.89 -8.20 6.96
CA VAL A 94 13.18 -9.12 6.08
C VAL A 94 13.96 -10.40 5.90
N TRP A 95 15.26 -10.31 5.60
CA TRP A 95 16.07 -11.50 5.32
C TRP A 95 16.40 -12.32 6.57
N ASP A 96 16.47 -11.69 7.73
CA ASP A 96 16.60 -12.37 9.02
C ASP A 96 15.32 -13.15 9.37
N SER A 97 14.15 -12.59 9.07
CA SER A 97 12.85 -13.20 9.36
C SER A 97 12.37 -14.18 8.28
N PHE A 98 12.72 -13.90 7.01
CA PHE A 98 12.26 -14.62 5.83
C PHE A 98 13.42 -14.92 4.88
N PRO A 99 14.26 -15.94 5.18
CA PRO A 99 15.50 -16.19 4.41
C PRO A 99 15.25 -16.66 2.97
N ILE A 100 14.05 -17.16 2.66
CA ILE A 100 13.69 -17.61 1.31
C ILE A 100 13.13 -16.43 0.52
N LYS A 101 13.75 -16.11 -0.62
CA LYS A 101 13.28 -15.04 -1.52
C LYS A 101 12.01 -15.47 -2.26
N LYS A 102 10.86 -15.08 -1.75
CA LYS A 102 9.55 -15.17 -2.41
C LYS A 102 9.10 -13.79 -2.88
N PRO A 103 8.16 -13.67 -3.83
CA PRO A 103 7.61 -12.38 -4.26
C PRO A 103 7.19 -11.49 -3.09
N ASP A 104 6.37 -11.99 -2.17
CA ASP A 104 5.96 -11.27 -0.95
C ASP A 104 7.15 -10.69 -0.17
N HIS A 105 8.22 -11.48 0.00
CA HIS A 105 9.39 -11.06 0.76
C HIS A 105 10.21 -9.99 0.02
N LEU A 106 10.19 -9.98 -1.31
CA LEU A 106 10.79 -8.92 -2.12
C LEU A 106 10.01 -7.61 -2.00
N ILE A 107 8.67 -7.68 -1.92
CA ILE A 107 7.82 -6.52 -1.66
C ILE A 107 8.09 -5.95 -0.25
N LEU A 108 8.17 -6.81 0.77
CA LEU A 108 8.54 -6.42 2.12
C LEU A 108 9.94 -5.77 2.16
N ALA A 109 10.91 -6.35 1.44
CA ALA A 109 12.27 -5.82 1.36
C ALA A 109 12.33 -4.43 0.72
N ALA A 110 11.53 -4.18 -0.32
CA ALA A 110 11.40 -2.85 -0.91
C ALA A 110 10.80 -1.85 0.10
N THR A 111 9.81 -2.28 0.91
CA THR A 111 9.20 -1.44 1.95
C THR A 111 10.21 -1.11 3.06
N GLU A 112 10.97 -2.10 3.55
CA GLU A 112 12.02 -1.88 4.55
C GLU A 112 13.11 -0.94 4.03
N TYR A 113 13.57 -1.16 2.80
CA TYR A 113 14.55 -0.28 2.14
C TYR A 113 14.09 1.18 2.12
N LEU A 114 12.85 1.44 1.71
CA LEU A 114 12.32 2.80 1.67
C LEU A 114 12.16 3.40 3.06
N THR A 115 11.77 2.62 4.05
CA THR A 115 11.71 3.07 5.45
C THR A 115 13.08 3.51 5.97
N THR A 116 14.13 2.79 5.59
CA THR A 116 15.51 3.12 5.97
C THR A 116 16.06 4.31 5.17
N LYS A 117 15.76 4.35 3.87
CA LYS A 117 16.24 5.41 2.97
C LYS A 117 15.60 6.77 3.25
N TYR A 118 14.35 6.79 3.67
CA TYR A 118 13.56 8.00 3.93
C TYR A 118 13.02 8.00 5.36
N PRO A 119 13.88 8.16 6.40
CA PRO A 119 13.46 8.03 7.80
C PRO A 119 12.46 9.12 8.23
N ASP A 120 12.46 10.27 7.57
CA ASP A 120 11.54 11.38 7.83
C ASP A 120 10.19 11.25 7.13
N MET A 121 10.01 10.22 6.30
CA MET A 121 8.79 9.97 5.55
C MET A 121 8.24 8.57 5.89
N LYS A 122 6.92 8.49 6.14
CA LYS A 122 6.28 7.20 6.35
C LYS A 122 6.28 6.40 5.04
N SER A 123 6.89 5.22 5.04
CA SER A 123 6.81 4.24 3.95
C SER A 123 5.83 3.14 4.33
N ILE A 124 4.78 2.96 3.54
CA ILE A 124 3.60 2.15 3.87
C ILE A 124 3.37 1.14 2.75
N LEU A 125 3.34 -0.14 3.11
CA LEU A 125 2.91 -1.20 2.20
C LEU A 125 1.39 -1.18 2.03
N VAL A 126 0.90 -1.15 0.81
CA VAL A 126 -0.52 -1.26 0.49
C VAL A 126 -0.79 -2.59 -0.17
N THR A 127 -1.64 -3.41 0.44
CA THR A 127 -1.97 -4.75 -0.05
C THR A 127 -3.34 -5.21 0.43
N LYS A 128 -4.06 -5.93 -0.42
CA LYS A 128 -5.30 -6.64 -0.06
C LYS A 128 -5.05 -7.99 0.61
N ASP A 129 -3.81 -8.50 0.56
CA ASP A 129 -3.45 -9.78 1.17
C ASP A 129 -3.25 -9.63 2.68
N VAL A 130 -4.14 -10.26 3.45
CA VAL A 130 -4.08 -10.29 4.93
C VAL A 130 -2.78 -10.92 5.42
N ASN A 131 -2.31 -12.00 4.77
CA ASN A 131 -1.09 -12.70 5.17
C ASN A 131 0.14 -11.81 4.97
N LEU A 132 0.19 -11.06 3.86
CA LEU A 132 1.28 -10.12 3.60
C LEU A 132 1.26 -8.97 4.62
N ARG A 133 0.07 -8.45 4.98
CA ARG A 133 -0.05 -7.46 6.07
C ARG A 133 0.43 -8.01 7.41
N MET A 134 0.09 -9.25 7.75
CA MET A 134 0.56 -9.88 9.00
C MET A 134 2.09 -10.05 9.01
N LYS A 135 2.70 -10.48 7.90
CA LYS A 135 4.15 -10.55 7.75
C LYS A 135 4.80 -9.18 7.92
N ALA A 136 4.26 -8.13 7.28
CA ALA A 136 4.77 -6.76 7.41
C ALA A 136 4.78 -6.30 8.87
N ARG A 137 3.64 -6.46 9.57
CA ARG A 137 3.50 -6.09 10.99
C ARG A 137 4.45 -6.86 11.90
N SER A 138 4.69 -8.15 11.63
CA SER A 138 5.58 -8.99 12.46
C SER A 138 7.02 -8.49 12.51
N ILE A 139 7.46 -7.73 11.49
CA ILE A 139 8.79 -7.14 11.41
C ILE A 139 8.79 -5.61 11.59
N GLY A 140 7.66 -5.04 12.01
CA GLY A 140 7.52 -3.61 12.33
C GLY A 140 7.39 -2.68 11.12
N LEU A 141 6.98 -3.19 9.95
CA LEU A 141 6.67 -2.37 8.79
C LEU A 141 5.22 -1.85 8.83
N LEU A 142 5.04 -0.61 8.40
CA LEU A 142 3.70 -0.04 8.24
C LEU A 142 3.01 -0.66 7.04
N CYS A 143 1.74 -1.02 7.19
CA CYS A 143 0.95 -1.58 6.10
C CYS A 143 -0.53 -1.27 6.25
N GLU A 144 -1.21 -1.12 5.10
CA GLU A 144 -2.64 -0.80 4.99
C GLU A 144 -3.35 -1.71 4.00
N ASP A 145 -4.66 -1.83 4.17
CA ASP A 145 -5.54 -2.44 3.17
C ASP A 145 -5.80 -1.43 2.04
N TYR A 146 -5.94 -1.91 0.82
CA TYR A 146 -6.41 -1.09 -0.28
C TYR A 146 -7.94 -1.08 -0.30
N ILE A 147 -8.51 0.08 0.06
CA ILE A 147 -9.96 0.34 0.01
C ILE A 147 -10.21 1.31 -1.14
N THR A 148 -11.05 0.93 -2.09
CA THR A 148 -11.25 1.60 -3.39
C THR A 148 -11.75 3.05 -3.29
N ASP A 149 -12.28 3.45 -2.14
CA ASP A 149 -12.93 4.77 -1.96
C ASP A 149 -12.08 5.85 -1.27
N LYS A 150 -10.82 5.71 -1.22
CA LYS A 150 -9.74 6.53 -0.65
C LYS A 150 -8.84 5.65 0.20
N VAL A 151 -7.53 5.76 0.03
CA VAL A 151 -6.61 5.31 1.08
C VAL A 151 -7.01 6.12 2.31
N ALA A 152 -7.70 5.47 3.24
CA ALA A 152 -8.19 6.10 4.44
C ALA A 152 -7.02 6.81 5.11
N ASN A 153 -7.20 8.06 5.49
CA ASN A 153 -6.15 8.84 6.13
C ASN A 153 -5.53 8.03 7.26
N VAL A 154 -4.22 7.81 7.20
CA VAL A 154 -3.45 7.14 8.28
C VAL A 154 -3.67 7.84 9.62
N ASP A 155 -4.10 9.10 9.60
CA ASP A 155 -4.45 9.89 10.78
C ASP A 155 -5.65 9.31 11.57
N ILE A 156 -6.47 8.44 10.96
CA ILE A 156 -7.57 7.75 11.67
C ILE A 156 -7.01 6.70 12.64
N PHE A 157 -5.90 6.05 12.30
CA PHE A 157 -5.29 5.05 13.18
C PHE A 157 -4.51 5.67 14.36
N GLU A 158 -4.06 6.91 14.25
CA GLU A 158 -3.48 7.62 15.41
C GLU A 158 -4.56 8.11 16.40
N LYS A 159 -5.81 8.29 15.94
CA LYS A 159 -6.96 8.67 16.79
C LYS A 159 -7.74 7.48 17.35
N SER A 160 -7.60 6.29 16.79
CA SER A 160 -8.41 5.13 17.17
C SER A 160 -7.90 4.32 18.38
N ASN A 161 -6.91 4.83 19.10
CA ASN A 161 -6.43 4.24 20.35
C ASN A 161 -6.89 5.03 21.59
N GLU A 162 -7.98 5.78 21.52
CA GLU A 162 -8.62 6.26 22.75
C GLU A 162 -9.26 5.07 23.47
N ILE A 163 -8.64 4.67 24.56
CA ILE A 163 -9.18 3.66 25.46
C ILE A 163 -10.19 4.35 26.36
N PHE A 164 -11.46 4.11 26.14
CA PHE A 164 -12.51 4.54 27.05
C PHE A 164 -12.63 3.53 28.20
N GLU A 165 -12.19 3.91 29.39
CA GLU A 165 -12.39 3.13 30.60
C GLU A 165 -13.73 3.52 31.25
N ASN A 166 -14.42 2.55 31.86
CA ASN A 166 -15.71 2.73 32.58
C ASN A 166 -16.88 3.23 31.68
N VAL A 167 -16.98 2.71 30.47
CA VAL A 167 -18.12 2.98 29.58
C VAL A 167 -19.40 2.36 30.15
N ASP A 168 -20.49 3.15 30.14
CA ASP A 168 -21.81 2.66 30.57
C ASP A 168 -22.24 1.46 29.70
N PRO A 169 -22.62 0.31 30.30
CA PRO A 169 -23.08 -0.86 29.55
C PRO A 169 -24.23 -0.56 28.57
N ALA A 170 -25.11 0.39 28.90
CA ALA A 170 -26.19 0.83 28.00
C ALA A 170 -25.67 1.52 26.72
N LEU A 171 -24.51 2.19 26.78
CA LEU A 171 -23.88 2.77 25.59
C LEU A 171 -23.28 1.68 24.69
N ILE A 172 -22.71 0.64 25.28
CA ILE A 172 -22.16 -0.53 24.56
C ILE A 172 -23.29 -1.22 23.79
N ASP A 173 -24.44 -1.48 24.44
CA ASP A 173 -25.60 -2.09 23.78
C ASP A 173 -26.15 -1.22 22.63
N ARG A 174 -26.13 0.10 22.76
CA ARG A 174 -26.52 1.03 21.71
C ARG A 174 -25.56 0.98 20.52
N ILE A 175 -24.24 0.88 20.75
CA ILE A 175 -23.23 0.75 19.68
C ILE A 175 -23.47 -0.53 18.88
N TYR A 176 -23.67 -1.66 19.54
CA TYR A 176 -23.92 -2.95 18.87
C TYR A 176 -25.29 -3.02 18.16
N SER A 177 -26.27 -2.23 18.60
CA SER A 177 -27.61 -2.19 18.01
C SER A 177 -27.73 -1.22 16.83
N SER A 178 -26.82 -0.26 16.71
CA SER A 178 -26.83 0.76 15.65
C SER A 178 -26.14 0.24 14.38
N LYS A 179 -26.84 0.29 13.25
CA LYS A 179 -26.27 -0.06 11.93
C LYS A 179 -25.47 1.06 11.29
N GLU A 180 -25.57 2.27 11.79
CA GLU A 180 -24.98 3.49 11.18
C GLU A 180 -23.89 4.15 12.06
N GLY A 181 -23.54 3.52 13.19
CA GLY A 181 -22.64 4.13 14.17
C GLY A 181 -23.37 5.11 15.10
N LEU A 182 -22.70 5.54 16.16
CA LEU A 182 -23.19 6.53 17.11
C LEU A 182 -22.24 7.73 17.07
N ASP A 183 -22.84 8.94 17.04
CA ASP A 183 -22.10 10.16 17.31
C ASP A 183 -21.89 10.26 18.83
N LEU A 184 -20.61 10.27 19.26
CA LEU A 184 -20.21 10.34 20.67
C LEU A 184 -19.90 11.77 21.12
N SER A 185 -20.31 12.78 20.36
CA SER A 185 -20.07 14.20 20.65
C SER A 185 -21.07 14.85 21.59
N GLU A 186 -22.02 14.07 22.18
CA GLU A 186 -22.95 14.52 23.24
C GLU A 186 -22.58 13.98 24.61
#